data_1347467c9cf238eeb04b94e9f758a38e
#
_entry.id   1347467c9cf238eeb04b94e9f758a38e
#
_cell.length_a   1.000
_cell.length_b   1.000
_cell.length_c   1.000
_cell.angle_alpha   90.00
_cell.angle_beta   90.00
_cell.angle_gamma   90.00
#
_symmetry.space_group_name_H-M   'P 1'
#
loop_
_entity.id
_entity.type
_entity.pdbx_description
1 polymer ?
#
loop_
_entity_poly.entity_id
_entity_poly.type
_entity_poly.pdbx_seq_one_letter_code
_entity_poly.pdbx_strand_id
1 'polypeptide(L)'
;DAYAPLGGPISPLEDGYEDLSGLYPYNLEQGQRMRTYFGVNYIAPIDILVPKEYESIGNDVKTAIENLNINTNLEVLDSAADVTERMNAGTYNIALTTMSDEGDASVFDNGQSVFHFENGDAQQAYANAMAATNDNDYQARMRDYARAVSENAASDWLYTRKNFLAVSDGLQGYPKNLTDRLLPLIRLTLH
;
A
#
# COMPACT_ATOMS: atom_id res chain seq x y z
N ASP A 1 11.38 1.16 10.99
CA ASP A 1 10.42 1.64 12.00
C ASP A 1 8.97 1.48 11.55
N ALA A 2 8.58 0.23 11.24
CA ALA A 2 7.20 -0.12 10.93
C ALA A 2 6.29 0.09 12.15
N TYR A 3 5.05 0.53 11.90
CA TYR A 3 4.03 0.65 12.95
C TYR A 3 3.24 -0.65 13.07
N ALA A 4 2.69 -1.12 11.94
CA ALA A 4 1.91 -2.34 11.86
C ALA A 4 2.03 -2.95 10.45
N PRO A 5 1.90 -4.27 10.29
CA PRO A 5 1.69 -4.87 8.99
C PRO A 5 0.37 -4.34 8.41
N LEU A 6 0.32 -4.23 7.10
CA LEU A 6 -0.84 -3.72 6.39
C LEU A 6 -1.28 -4.76 5.36
N GLY A 7 -2.56 -5.09 5.31
CA GLY A 7 -3.10 -6.08 4.38
C GLY A 7 -4.07 -5.49 3.35
N GLY A 8 -4.19 -4.16 3.30
CA GLY A 8 -5.12 -3.48 2.41
C GLY A 8 -4.83 -1.98 2.27
N PRO A 9 -5.58 -1.26 1.44
CA PRO A 9 -5.33 0.13 1.10
C PRO A 9 -5.67 1.14 2.22
N ILE A 10 -6.35 0.70 3.28
CA ILE A 10 -6.81 1.58 4.38
C ILE A 10 -5.93 1.38 5.59
N SER A 11 -5.40 2.48 6.13
CA SER A 11 -4.54 2.49 7.30
C SER A 11 -5.30 2.12 8.60
N PRO A 12 -4.66 1.50 9.60
CA PRO A 12 -5.28 1.21 10.89
C PRO A 12 -5.85 2.41 11.66
N LEU A 13 -5.48 3.62 11.27
CA LEU A 13 -5.96 4.87 11.90
C LEU A 13 -7.14 5.50 11.14
N GLU A 14 -7.58 4.89 10.04
CA GLU A 14 -8.61 5.45 9.17
C GLU A 14 -9.93 4.69 9.30
N ASP A 15 -11.01 5.40 9.00
CA ASP A 15 -12.35 4.84 8.97
C ASP A 15 -12.47 3.77 7.87
N GLY A 16 -13.07 2.64 8.23
CA GLY A 16 -13.20 1.51 7.32
C GLY A 16 -11.99 0.56 7.30
N TYR A 17 -11.01 0.75 8.20
CA TYR A 17 -9.92 -0.22 8.34
C TYR A 17 -10.45 -1.62 8.68
N GLU A 18 -9.82 -2.62 8.05
CA GLU A 18 -9.92 -4.03 8.37
C GLU A 18 -8.54 -4.67 8.27
N ASP A 19 -8.21 -5.56 9.19
CA ASP A 19 -6.97 -6.34 9.09
C ASP A 19 -7.14 -7.44 8.03
N LEU A 20 -6.56 -7.21 6.86
CA LEU A 20 -6.55 -8.13 5.72
C LEU A 20 -5.19 -8.82 5.53
N SER A 21 -4.25 -8.68 6.47
CA SER A 21 -2.91 -9.26 6.38
C SER A 21 -2.88 -10.79 6.27
N GLY A 22 -3.99 -11.45 6.62
CA GLY A 22 -4.16 -12.90 6.50
C GLY A 22 -4.63 -13.39 5.13
N LEU A 23 -4.96 -12.52 4.17
CA LEU A 23 -5.47 -12.95 2.85
C LEU A 23 -4.42 -13.72 2.04
N TYR A 24 -3.19 -13.21 2.00
CA TYR A 24 -2.09 -13.81 1.25
C TYR A 24 -0.86 -14.01 2.15
N PRO A 25 -0.91 -14.94 3.12
CA PRO A 25 0.22 -15.19 4.00
C PRO A 25 1.40 -15.75 3.20
N TYR A 26 2.60 -15.27 3.49
CA TYR A 26 3.80 -15.80 2.86
C TYR A 26 3.94 -17.30 3.06
N ASN A 27 3.98 -18.04 1.97
CA ASN A 27 4.15 -19.49 1.96
C ASN A 27 4.90 -19.94 0.70
N LEU A 28 6.23 -20.07 0.82
CA LEU A 28 7.10 -20.42 -0.29
C LEU A 28 6.74 -21.78 -0.93
N GLU A 29 6.46 -22.79 -0.12
CA GLU A 29 6.13 -24.12 -0.61
C GLU A 29 4.81 -24.10 -1.43
N GLN A 30 3.82 -23.38 -0.95
CA GLN A 30 2.57 -23.20 -1.68
C GLN A 30 2.81 -22.43 -2.99
N GLY A 31 3.60 -21.36 -2.96
CA GLY A 31 3.94 -20.58 -4.14
C GLY A 31 4.63 -21.42 -5.21
N GLN A 32 5.59 -22.24 -4.83
CA GLN A 32 6.28 -23.17 -5.74
C GLN A 32 5.34 -24.22 -6.33
N ARG A 33 4.41 -24.76 -5.54
CA ARG A 33 3.38 -25.70 -6.03
C ARG A 33 2.45 -25.02 -7.02
N MET A 34 1.96 -23.83 -6.71
CA MET A 34 1.07 -23.07 -7.59
C MET A 34 1.76 -22.73 -8.92
N ARG A 35 3.00 -22.24 -8.86
CA ARG A 35 3.79 -21.99 -10.07
C ARG A 35 3.89 -23.22 -10.97
N THR A 36 4.17 -24.37 -10.38
CA THR A 36 4.29 -25.65 -11.12
C THR A 36 2.92 -26.08 -11.68
N TYR A 37 1.87 -26.00 -10.87
CA TYR A 37 0.52 -26.43 -11.24
C TYR A 37 -0.04 -25.60 -12.41
N PHE A 38 0.14 -24.29 -12.37
CA PHE A 38 -0.34 -23.40 -13.43
C PHE A 38 0.64 -23.29 -14.62
N GLY A 39 1.78 -23.97 -14.57
CA GLY A 39 2.77 -23.93 -15.64
C GLY A 39 3.35 -22.54 -15.88
N VAL A 40 3.41 -21.70 -14.85
CA VAL A 40 3.89 -20.32 -14.97
C VAL A 40 5.38 -20.34 -15.29
N ASN A 41 5.73 -19.88 -16.47
CA ASN A 41 7.09 -19.82 -16.99
C ASN A 41 7.39 -18.41 -17.48
N TYR A 42 8.09 -17.63 -16.67
CA TYR A 42 8.57 -16.31 -17.09
C TYR A 42 9.87 -16.48 -17.89
N ILE A 43 9.85 -16.16 -19.18
CA ILE A 43 11.03 -16.19 -20.04
C ILE A 43 11.90 -14.95 -19.82
N ALA A 44 11.24 -13.77 -19.68
CA ALA A 44 11.90 -12.53 -19.31
C ALA A 44 11.96 -12.37 -17.79
N PRO A 45 13.00 -11.73 -17.25
CA PRO A 45 13.04 -11.40 -15.84
C PRO A 45 11.92 -10.40 -15.48
N ILE A 46 11.47 -10.44 -14.23
CA ILE A 46 10.56 -9.44 -13.67
C ILE A 46 11.36 -8.22 -13.24
N ASP A 47 11.02 -7.07 -13.78
CA ASP A 47 11.64 -5.79 -13.41
C ASP A 47 11.01 -5.25 -12.13
N ILE A 48 11.85 -5.00 -11.12
CA ILE A 48 11.46 -4.46 -9.81
C ILE A 48 12.07 -3.06 -9.69
N LEU A 49 11.24 -2.04 -9.58
CA LEU A 49 11.68 -0.66 -9.38
C LEU A 49 11.58 -0.28 -7.91
N VAL A 50 12.65 0.29 -7.36
CA VAL A 50 12.66 0.79 -5.98
C VAL A 50 13.39 2.12 -5.88
N PRO A 51 12.95 3.05 -5.03
CA PRO A 51 13.76 4.22 -4.71
C PRO A 51 14.90 3.81 -3.78
N LYS A 52 16.02 4.51 -3.88
CA LYS A 52 17.26 4.20 -3.15
C LYS A 52 17.08 4.04 -1.65
N GLU A 53 16.18 4.81 -1.06
CA GLU A 53 15.87 4.70 0.38
C GLU A 53 15.28 3.35 0.80
N TYR A 54 14.71 2.59 -0.15
CA TYR A 54 14.10 1.26 0.07
C TYR A 54 14.85 0.13 -0.64
N GLU A 55 16.09 0.33 -1.05
CA GLU A 55 16.91 -0.68 -1.73
C GLU A 55 16.97 -2.01 -0.95
N SER A 56 17.07 -1.95 0.38
CA SER A 56 17.09 -3.15 1.23
C SER A 56 15.80 -3.96 1.09
N ILE A 57 14.64 -3.29 1.11
CA ILE A 57 13.33 -3.95 0.93
C ILE A 57 13.21 -4.52 -0.50
N GLY A 58 13.71 -3.78 -1.49
CA GLY A 58 13.77 -4.25 -2.88
C GLY A 58 14.56 -5.55 -3.02
N ASN A 59 15.69 -5.67 -2.32
CA ASN A 59 16.47 -6.91 -2.30
C ASN A 59 15.74 -8.07 -1.61
N ASP A 60 14.98 -7.81 -0.56
CA ASP A 60 14.15 -8.82 0.11
C ASP A 60 13.04 -9.32 -0.83
N VAL A 61 12.32 -8.40 -1.52
CA VAL A 61 11.31 -8.73 -2.53
C VAL A 61 11.92 -9.54 -3.68
N LYS A 62 13.07 -9.10 -4.21
CA LYS A 62 13.82 -9.82 -5.22
C LYS A 62 14.10 -11.25 -4.79
N THR A 63 14.66 -11.43 -3.59
CA THR A 63 14.99 -12.74 -3.04
C THR A 63 13.75 -13.63 -2.91
N ALA A 64 12.63 -13.07 -2.43
CA ALA A 64 11.37 -13.80 -2.30
C ALA A 64 10.86 -14.34 -3.64
N ILE A 65 10.96 -13.54 -4.70
CA ILE A 65 10.55 -13.93 -6.06
C ILE A 65 11.52 -14.95 -6.65
N GLU A 66 12.83 -14.76 -6.49
CA GLU A 66 13.85 -15.70 -7.00
C GLU A 66 13.76 -17.08 -6.32
N ASN A 67 13.31 -17.14 -5.07
CA ASN A 67 13.01 -18.41 -4.39
C ASN A 67 11.85 -19.20 -5.06
N LEU A 68 11.06 -18.54 -5.91
CA LEU A 68 10.08 -19.20 -6.78
C LEU A 68 10.70 -19.66 -8.12
N ASN A 69 12.01 -19.56 -8.31
CA ASN A 69 12.73 -19.77 -9.57
C ASN A 69 12.22 -18.85 -10.70
N ILE A 70 11.95 -17.60 -10.38
CA ILE A 70 11.60 -16.53 -11.31
C ILE A 70 12.74 -15.53 -11.32
N ASN A 71 13.32 -15.28 -12.50
CA ASN A 71 14.41 -14.30 -12.63
C ASN A 71 13.88 -12.89 -12.43
N THR A 72 14.67 -12.04 -11.80
CA THR A 72 14.33 -10.66 -11.53
C THR A 72 15.47 -9.71 -11.89
N ASN A 73 15.13 -8.47 -12.27
CA ASN A 73 16.05 -7.35 -12.33
C ASN A 73 15.62 -6.34 -11.28
N LEU A 74 16.53 -5.95 -10.38
CA LEU A 74 16.28 -4.86 -9.44
C LEU A 74 16.89 -3.58 -9.99
N GLU A 75 16.07 -2.58 -10.27
CA GLU A 75 16.48 -1.24 -10.65
C GLU A 75 16.26 -0.28 -9.48
N VAL A 76 17.36 0.28 -8.98
CA VAL A 76 17.34 1.25 -7.88
C VAL A 76 17.40 2.65 -8.48
N LEU A 77 16.34 3.44 -8.27
CA LEU A 77 16.22 4.79 -8.77
C LEU A 77 16.60 5.81 -7.67
N ASP A 78 17.05 6.99 -8.08
CA ASP A 78 17.57 7.99 -7.15
C ASP A 78 16.51 8.51 -6.16
N SER A 79 15.24 8.55 -6.60
CA SER A 79 14.15 9.09 -5.79
C SER A 79 12.81 8.36 -5.99
N ALA A 80 11.88 8.54 -5.05
CA ALA A 80 10.49 8.10 -5.21
C ALA A 80 9.78 8.79 -6.39
N ALA A 81 10.18 10.01 -6.75
CA ALA A 81 9.62 10.71 -7.90
C ALA A 81 9.97 10.00 -9.22
N ASP A 82 11.20 9.50 -9.36
CA ASP A 82 11.63 8.75 -10.54
C ASP A 82 10.87 7.43 -10.66
N VAL A 83 10.61 6.75 -9.53
CA VAL A 83 9.75 5.54 -9.51
C VAL A 83 8.34 5.89 -9.98
N THR A 84 7.76 6.98 -9.47
CA THR A 84 6.41 7.43 -9.86
C THR A 84 6.34 7.77 -11.36
N GLU A 85 7.37 8.38 -11.93
CA GLU A 85 7.44 8.65 -13.37
C GLU A 85 7.38 7.36 -14.18
N ARG A 86 8.17 6.34 -13.79
CA ARG A 86 8.16 5.03 -14.43
C ARG A 86 6.82 4.30 -14.25
N MET A 87 6.19 4.45 -13.09
CA MET A 87 4.85 3.92 -12.84
C MET A 87 3.82 4.58 -13.76
N ASN A 88 3.83 5.91 -13.89
CA ASN A 88 2.93 6.63 -14.80
C ASN A 88 3.10 6.19 -16.27
N ALA A 89 4.32 5.90 -16.67
CA ALA A 89 4.62 5.41 -18.02
C ALA A 89 4.24 3.93 -18.24
N GLY A 90 3.84 3.20 -17.19
CA GLY A 90 3.52 1.77 -17.25
C GLY A 90 4.73 0.89 -17.62
N THR A 91 5.95 1.33 -17.34
CA THR A 91 7.20 0.65 -17.72
C THR A 91 7.83 -0.09 -16.56
N TYR A 92 7.07 -0.95 -15.90
CA TYR A 92 7.50 -1.77 -14.77
C TYR A 92 6.67 -3.04 -14.67
N ASN A 93 7.17 -4.04 -13.92
CA ASN A 93 6.36 -5.18 -13.50
C ASN A 93 5.98 -5.05 -12.01
N ILE A 94 6.94 -4.67 -11.17
CA ILE A 94 6.74 -4.41 -9.75
C ILE A 94 7.40 -3.07 -9.43
N ALA A 95 6.72 -2.24 -8.65
CA ALA A 95 7.29 -1.00 -8.14
C ALA A 95 7.04 -0.90 -6.63
N LEU A 96 8.08 -0.56 -5.87
CA LEU A 96 7.96 -0.23 -4.46
C LEU A 96 7.72 1.27 -4.31
N THR A 97 6.62 1.64 -3.71
CA THR A 97 6.26 3.04 -3.49
C THR A 97 5.67 3.25 -2.11
N THR A 98 5.54 4.49 -1.69
CA THR A 98 4.82 4.88 -0.48
C THR A 98 3.59 5.67 -0.87
N MET A 99 2.47 5.33 -0.27
CA MET A 99 1.29 6.18 -0.28
C MET A 99 1.47 7.21 0.82
N SER A 100 1.54 8.48 0.45
CA SER A 100 1.86 9.57 1.38
C SER A 100 0.64 10.39 1.77
N ASP A 101 -0.44 10.24 1.06
CA ASP A 101 -1.66 11.01 1.30
C ASP A 101 -2.64 10.16 2.09
N GLU A 102 -3.07 10.73 3.19
CA GLU A 102 -4.02 10.15 4.11
C GLU A 102 -5.34 9.95 3.41
N GLY A 103 -5.94 8.78 3.64
CA GLY A 103 -7.29 8.49 3.22
C GLY A 103 -7.50 8.40 1.72
N ASP A 104 -6.46 8.46 0.90
CA ASP A 104 -6.66 8.35 -0.55
C ASP A 104 -6.60 6.91 -1.04
N ALA A 105 -7.47 6.07 -0.47
CA ALA A 105 -7.73 4.75 -1.01
C ALA A 105 -8.36 4.81 -2.42
N SER A 106 -8.79 6.00 -2.90
CA SER A 106 -9.39 6.22 -4.21
C SER A 106 -8.45 5.92 -5.38
N VAL A 107 -7.15 5.84 -5.15
CA VAL A 107 -6.17 5.49 -6.19
C VAL A 107 -6.41 4.11 -6.83
N PHE A 108 -7.22 3.27 -6.21
CA PHE A 108 -7.62 1.96 -6.75
C PHE A 108 -9.05 1.93 -7.28
N ASP A 109 -9.77 3.07 -7.33
CA ASP A 109 -11.15 3.15 -7.82
C ASP A 109 -11.26 3.18 -9.34
N ASN A 110 -10.14 3.46 -10.03
CA ASN A 110 -10.09 3.55 -11.48
C ASN A 110 -8.69 3.24 -12.03
N GLY A 111 -8.62 2.81 -13.28
CA GLY A 111 -7.37 2.46 -13.95
C GLY A 111 -6.48 3.64 -14.36
N GLN A 112 -6.85 4.88 -14.02
CA GLN A 112 -6.11 6.08 -14.41
C GLN A 112 -5.00 6.46 -13.40
N SER A 113 -4.96 5.80 -12.25
CA SER A 113 -3.90 5.99 -11.26
C SER A 113 -2.59 5.33 -11.71
N VAL A 114 -1.50 5.68 -11.02
CA VAL A 114 -0.16 5.09 -11.25
C VAL A 114 -0.10 3.58 -11.05
N PHE A 115 -1.10 3.01 -10.38
CA PHE A 115 -1.21 1.57 -10.13
C PHE A 115 -1.82 0.80 -11.30
N HIS A 116 -2.44 1.50 -12.27
CA HIS A 116 -3.11 0.90 -13.42
C HIS A 116 -4.06 -0.24 -13.06
N PHE A 117 -4.65 -0.17 -11.85
CA PHE A 117 -5.57 -1.18 -11.37
C PHE A 117 -6.99 -0.87 -11.87
N GLU A 118 -7.52 -1.77 -12.68
CA GLU A 118 -8.87 -1.66 -13.22
C GLU A 118 -9.68 -2.90 -12.80
N ASN A 119 -10.65 -2.69 -11.90
CA ASN A 119 -11.50 -3.73 -11.38
C ASN A 119 -12.91 -3.21 -11.10
N GLY A 120 -13.92 -3.77 -11.80
CA GLY A 120 -15.30 -3.29 -11.70
C GLY A 120 -15.92 -3.47 -10.32
N ASP A 121 -15.57 -4.52 -9.60
CA ASP A 121 -16.10 -4.77 -8.25
C ASP A 121 -15.55 -3.75 -7.25
N ALA A 122 -14.24 -3.43 -7.33
CA ALA A 122 -13.63 -2.39 -6.51
C ALA A 122 -14.22 -1.01 -6.83
N GLN A 123 -14.38 -0.66 -8.11
CA GLN A 123 -15.02 0.60 -8.54
C GLN A 123 -16.44 0.72 -7.98
N GLN A 124 -17.25 -0.34 -8.09
CA GLN A 124 -18.61 -0.33 -7.57
C GLN A 124 -18.64 -0.23 -6.04
N ALA A 125 -17.75 -0.95 -5.35
CA ALA A 125 -17.65 -0.89 -3.89
C ALA A 125 -17.27 0.52 -3.41
N TYR A 126 -16.31 1.19 -4.07
CA TYR A 126 -15.96 2.57 -3.78
C TYR A 126 -17.13 3.53 -4.02
N ALA A 127 -17.80 3.42 -5.17
CA ALA A 127 -18.98 4.25 -5.46
C ALA A 127 -20.09 4.06 -4.42
N ASN A 128 -20.30 2.84 -3.95
CA ASN A 128 -21.25 2.55 -2.87
C ASN A 128 -20.83 3.21 -1.55
N ALA A 129 -19.52 3.21 -1.22
CA ALA A 129 -19.03 3.87 -0.03
C ALA A 129 -19.23 5.39 -0.07
N MET A 130 -18.96 6.03 -1.22
CA MET A 130 -19.18 7.46 -1.42
C MET A 130 -20.67 7.85 -1.39
N ALA A 131 -21.57 6.91 -1.66
CA ALA A 131 -23.01 7.11 -1.58
C ALA A 131 -23.59 6.84 -0.17
N ALA A 132 -22.77 6.55 0.82
CA ALA A 132 -23.21 6.32 2.20
C ALA A 132 -23.82 7.59 2.80
N THR A 133 -24.85 7.43 3.62
CA THR A 133 -25.60 8.55 4.22
C THR A 133 -25.29 8.77 5.71
N ASN A 134 -24.45 7.93 6.28
CA ASN A 134 -23.97 8.02 7.66
C ASN A 134 -22.64 7.29 7.84
N ASP A 135 -21.92 7.62 8.91
CA ASP A 135 -20.56 7.12 9.17
C ASP A 135 -20.48 5.60 9.30
N ASN A 136 -21.45 4.96 9.94
CA ASN A 136 -21.44 3.51 10.10
C ASN A 136 -21.58 2.77 8.76
N ASP A 137 -22.44 3.27 7.90
CA ASP A 137 -22.65 2.75 6.54
C ASP A 137 -21.40 3.02 5.69
N TYR A 138 -20.81 4.21 5.78
CA TYR A 138 -19.55 4.54 5.12
C TYR A 138 -18.43 3.60 5.52
N GLN A 139 -18.19 3.42 6.81
CA GLN A 139 -17.15 2.52 7.31
C GLN A 139 -17.35 1.06 6.87
N ALA A 140 -18.59 0.58 6.87
CA ALA A 140 -18.91 -0.78 6.41
C ALA A 140 -18.57 -0.96 4.93
N ARG A 141 -18.97 -0.01 4.08
CA ARG A 141 -18.73 -0.05 2.63
C ARG A 141 -17.27 0.19 2.27
N MET A 142 -16.54 0.99 3.05
CA MET A 142 -15.09 1.13 2.88
C MET A 142 -14.35 -0.17 3.19
N ARG A 143 -14.80 -0.99 4.15
CA ARG A 143 -14.28 -2.34 4.34
C ARG A 143 -14.56 -3.25 3.15
N ASP A 144 -15.75 -3.18 2.57
CA ASP A 144 -16.08 -3.96 1.36
C ASP A 144 -15.16 -3.55 0.19
N TYR A 145 -14.92 -2.24 0.05
CA TYR A 145 -13.98 -1.73 -0.94
C TYR A 145 -12.54 -2.22 -0.69
N ALA A 146 -12.04 -2.09 0.54
CA ALA A 146 -10.69 -2.54 0.89
C ALA A 146 -10.51 -4.04 0.59
N ARG A 147 -11.52 -4.84 0.86
CA ARG A 147 -11.56 -6.27 0.55
C ARG A 147 -11.50 -6.52 -0.95
N ALA A 148 -12.34 -5.83 -1.74
CA ALA A 148 -12.37 -5.99 -3.18
C ALA A 148 -11.01 -5.66 -3.83
N VAL A 149 -10.34 -4.59 -3.36
CA VAL A 149 -9.01 -4.22 -3.81
C VAL A 149 -7.97 -5.27 -3.42
N SER A 150 -7.99 -5.74 -2.16
CA SER A 150 -6.99 -6.68 -1.64
C SER A 150 -7.15 -8.09 -2.21
N GLU A 151 -8.37 -8.60 -2.35
CA GLU A 151 -8.65 -9.92 -2.92
C GLU A 151 -8.26 -10.00 -4.41
N ASN A 152 -8.27 -8.87 -5.11
CA ASN A 152 -7.82 -8.79 -6.50
C ASN A 152 -6.33 -8.45 -6.64
N ALA A 153 -5.58 -8.47 -5.53
CA ALA A 153 -4.12 -8.31 -5.49
C ALA A 153 -3.61 -7.07 -6.25
N ALA A 154 -4.31 -5.93 -6.08
CA ALA A 154 -3.90 -4.67 -6.69
C ALA A 154 -2.48 -4.23 -6.26
N SER A 155 -2.13 -4.55 -5.02
CA SER A 155 -0.82 -4.32 -4.42
C SER A 155 -0.56 -5.32 -3.31
N ASP A 156 0.70 -5.45 -2.90
CA ASP A 156 1.10 -6.09 -1.64
C ASP A 156 1.45 -4.99 -0.64
N TRP A 157 0.64 -4.85 0.41
CA TRP A 157 0.80 -3.82 1.43
C TRP A 157 1.75 -4.32 2.51
N LEU A 158 2.93 -3.73 2.60
CA LEU A 158 3.97 -4.20 3.50
C LEU A 158 3.74 -3.74 4.94
N TYR A 159 3.65 -2.44 5.17
CA TYR A 159 3.45 -1.86 6.51
C TYR A 159 3.15 -0.37 6.46
N THR A 160 2.61 0.15 7.57
CA THR A 160 2.54 1.60 7.81
C THR A 160 3.81 2.09 8.52
N ARG A 161 4.28 3.28 8.15
CA ARG A 161 5.43 3.93 8.79
C ARG A 161 4.99 4.67 10.06
N LYS A 162 5.89 4.70 11.06
CA LYS A 162 5.72 5.59 12.20
C LYS A 162 6.13 7.01 11.82
N ASN A 163 5.25 7.96 12.09
CA ASN A 163 5.61 9.36 12.10
C ASN A 163 6.12 9.76 13.50
N PHE A 164 7.19 10.52 13.54
CA PHE A 164 7.77 11.03 14.79
C PHE A 164 7.56 12.54 14.87
N LEU A 165 6.92 12.98 15.92
CA LEU A 165 6.77 14.40 16.23
C LEU A 165 7.72 14.77 17.38
N ALA A 166 8.69 15.64 17.11
CA ALA A 166 9.52 16.21 18.15
C ALA A 166 8.78 17.39 18.79
N VAL A 167 8.58 17.34 20.10
CA VAL A 167 7.80 18.33 20.83
C VAL A 167 8.64 18.89 21.99
N SER A 168 8.60 20.19 22.19
CA SER A 168 9.19 20.84 23.36
C SER A 168 8.46 20.41 24.64
N ASP A 169 9.19 20.26 25.75
CA ASP A 169 8.66 19.83 27.05
C ASP A 169 7.49 20.69 27.57
N GLY A 170 7.46 21.97 27.22
CA GLY A 170 6.39 22.89 27.62
C GLY A 170 5.15 22.88 26.70
N LEU A 171 5.17 22.16 25.59
CA LEU A 171 4.06 22.16 24.63
C LEU A 171 3.05 21.04 24.94
N GLN A 172 1.79 21.42 25.09
CA GLN A 172 0.67 20.50 25.32
C GLN A 172 -0.42 20.65 24.27
N GLY A 173 -1.35 19.68 24.20
CA GLY A 173 -2.50 19.72 23.30
C GLY A 173 -2.21 19.24 21.88
N TYR A 174 -1.02 18.73 21.59
CA TYR A 174 -0.71 18.10 20.32
C TYR A 174 -1.37 16.71 20.20
N PRO A 175 -1.80 16.29 19.00
CA PRO A 175 -2.39 14.99 18.79
C PRO A 175 -1.33 13.89 18.97
N LYS A 176 -1.70 12.81 19.65
CA LYS A 176 -0.83 11.62 19.79
C LYS A 176 -0.84 10.75 18.53
N ASN A 177 -1.93 10.78 17.80
CA ASN A 177 -2.11 10.11 16.52
C ASN A 177 -2.38 11.20 15.48
N LEU A 178 -1.36 11.58 14.74
CA LEU A 178 -1.47 12.57 13.68
C LEU A 178 -1.61 11.79 12.37
N THR A 179 -2.80 11.78 11.81
CA THR A 179 -3.10 11.20 10.50
C THR A 179 -3.08 12.26 9.39
N ASP A 180 -3.16 13.53 9.75
CA ASP A 180 -3.12 14.66 8.84
C ASP A 180 -1.71 15.29 8.80
N ARG A 181 -1.33 15.87 7.68
CA ARG A 181 -0.10 16.68 7.53
C ARG A 181 -0.17 17.99 8.31
N LEU A 182 -1.38 18.43 8.65
CA LEU A 182 -1.62 19.68 9.35
C LEU A 182 -1.75 19.45 10.85
N LEU A 183 -0.82 20.03 11.61
CA LEU A 183 -0.92 20.07 13.07
C LEU A 183 -2.06 21.03 13.48
N PRO A 184 -3.11 20.58 14.18
CA PRO A 184 -4.19 21.44 14.63
C PRO A 184 -3.68 22.38 15.75
N LEU A 185 -3.37 23.61 15.38
CA LEU A 185 -2.76 24.61 16.30
C LEU A 185 -3.71 25.09 17.41
N ILE A 186 -5.03 24.99 17.18
CA ILE A 186 -6.06 25.51 18.09
C ILE A 186 -6.05 24.89 19.49
N ARG A 187 -5.47 23.72 19.64
CA ARG A 187 -5.39 22.99 20.92
C ARG A 187 -4.03 23.09 21.60
N LEU A 188 -3.06 23.72 20.95
CA LEU A 188 -1.72 23.84 21.48
C LEU A 188 -1.68 24.89 22.60
N THR A 189 -1.06 24.53 23.71
CA THR A 189 -0.80 25.42 24.84
C THR A 189 0.66 25.30 25.24
N LEU A 190 1.26 26.43 25.62
CA LEU A 190 2.60 26.52 26.21
C LEU A 190 2.46 26.72 27.73
N HIS A 191 3.18 25.94 28.51
CA HIS A 191 3.29 26.05 29.97
C HIS A 191 4.70 26.35 30.40
#